data_76fce85cb94bde878edf985c7f95cb94
#
_entry.id   76fce85cb94bde878edf985c7f95cb94
#
_cell.length_a   1.000
_cell.length_b   1.000
_cell.length_c   1.000
_cell.angle_alpha   90.00
_cell.angle_beta   90.00
_cell.angle_gamma   90.00
#
_symmetry.space_group_name_H-M   'P 1'
#
loop_
_entity.id
_entity.type
_entity.pdbx_description
1 polymer ?
#
loop_
_entity_poly.entity_id
_entity_poly.type
_entity_poly.pdbx_seq_one_letter_code
_entity_poly.pdbx_strand_id
1 'polypeptide(L)'
;MFGTTTSRCFYQKLFHHGRNCLIKAIKTVKSPCEVNAFWSHLRYISHNVSQPSESLPKLSVTPSSGLVDEKVHIRVSGLQPYETVKLSAELEENKVVFQSYAMYIADRNGQIDLFKDAAQSGTYAGVEPMGLFWSMSAPQGQRLIKRNVEIPWKVKIRVFPSLEDGPAYLGNTPGTSLLETHIDRSYMKSGVRCIPVKEGPFRGSIFIPEGDGPFPAVIDMFGGLVSLVETRAALLASHGFATFSLGYMMIDHLPKHFAEIKLQYFLDAFDWYSQQPYVANDRMGFVGLCLGGCLSVWTAAHEPRVKAVVNFNGIPNEGIIQNGKIDPKSNGLRPDLIYVTEEGIVMRDCFQVAGNKIMPAWQHGAKILILTAGDDLMTNQEFNFKFMEVCPDKYKRNIEHVHFPGAGHFIEPPYTPHCRAVDTKDRLPSMGFVADKFWDKLLMCGGERVQHAKAQEFGWIKCLDFLKKSL
;
A
#
# COMPACT_ATOMS: atom_id res chain seq x y z
N MET A 1 -48.83 38.07 2.89
CA MET A 1 -47.55 37.36 2.90
C MET A 1 -47.66 36.12 3.76
N PHE A 2 -48.31 35.08 3.27
CA PHE A 2 -48.28 33.72 3.86
C PHE A 2 -48.75 32.79 2.73
N GLY A 3 -47.80 32.05 2.08
CA GLY A 3 -48.24 31.15 1.01
C GLY A 3 -47.18 30.40 0.23
N THR A 4 -45.91 30.37 0.65
CA THR A 4 -44.85 29.73 -0.16
C THR A 4 -44.11 28.56 0.51
N THR A 5 -44.26 28.34 1.81
CA THR A 5 -43.48 27.35 2.55
C THR A 5 -44.14 25.97 2.58
N THR A 6 -45.47 25.90 2.48
CA THR A 6 -46.22 24.63 2.52
C THR A 6 -46.19 23.85 1.21
N SER A 7 -46.06 24.53 0.07
CA SER A 7 -45.98 23.87 -1.25
C SER A 7 -44.71 23.05 -1.44
N ARG A 8 -43.54 23.58 -1.02
CA ARG A 8 -42.25 22.86 -1.24
C ARG A 8 -42.12 21.55 -0.47
N CYS A 9 -42.66 21.49 0.74
CA CYS A 9 -42.58 20.28 1.57
C CYS A 9 -43.52 19.17 1.07
N PHE A 10 -44.59 19.51 0.36
CA PHE A 10 -45.55 18.57 -0.18
C PHE A 10 -45.02 17.88 -1.45
N TYR A 11 -44.28 18.62 -2.28
CA TYR A 11 -43.71 18.09 -3.53
C TYR A 11 -42.51 17.17 -3.29
N GLN A 12 -41.68 17.41 -2.30
CA GLN A 12 -40.58 16.50 -1.95
C GLN A 12 -41.04 15.11 -1.46
N LYS A 13 -42.20 15.03 -0.83
CA LYS A 13 -42.77 13.72 -0.38
C LYS A 13 -43.42 12.91 -1.52
N LEU A 14 -43.83 13.53 -2.63
CA LEU A 14 -44.43 12.85 -3.78
C LEU A 14 -43.43 12.03 -4.60
N PHE A 15 -42.17 12.43 -4.64
CA PHE A 15 -41.13 11.71 -5.38
C PHE A 15 -40.57 10.48 -4.65
N HIS A 16 -40.76 10.40 -3.33
CA HIS A 16 -40.21 9.30 -2.53
C HIS A 16 -41.14 8.08 -2.31
N HIS A 17 -42.44 8.14 -2.65
CA HIS A 17 -43.40 7.12 -2.26
C HIS A 17 -44.33 6.61 -3.36
N GLY A 18 -43.91 6.54 -4.60
CA GLY A 18 -44.58 5.79 -5.70
C GLY A 18 -46.06 6.09 -5.98
N ARG A 19 -46.65 5.36 -6.95
CA ARG A 19 -48.02 5.52 -7.50
C ARG A 19 -49.16 5.67 -6.49
N ASN A 20 -49.05 5.11 -5.30
CA ASN A 20 -50.09 5.16 -4.27
C ASN A 20 -50.25 6.55 -3.62
N CYS A 21 -49.20 7.40 -3.64
CA CYS A 21 -49.28 8.76 -3.16
C CYS A 21 -49.96 9.72 -4.14
N LEU A 22 -49.77 9.46 -5.45
CA LEU A 22 -50.44 10.26 -6.52
C LEU A 22 -51.96 10.15 -6.46
N ILE A 23 -52.50 8.95 -6.25
CA ILE A 23 -53.95 8.68 -6.16
C ILE A 23 -54.57 9.34 -4.92
N LYS A 24 -53.85 9.43 -3.82
CA LYS A 24 -54.29 10.16 -2.61
C LYS A 24 -54.26 11.68 -2.80
N ALA A 25 -53.29 12.23 -3.53
CA ALA A 25 -53.20 13.66 -3.82
C ALA A 25 -54.33 14.17 -4.71
N ILE A 26 -54.73 13.39 -5.73
CA ILE A 26 -55.82 13.75 -6.64
C ILE A 26 -57.17 13.79 -5.92
N LYS A 27 -57.39 12.98 -4.88
CA LYS A 27 -58.63 12.97 -4.08
C LYS A 27 -58.81 14.17 -3.14
N THR A 28 -57.79 15.01 -2.94
CA THR A 28 -57.80 16.19 -2.03
C THR A 28 -58.01 17.53 -2.76
N VAL A 29 -58.02 17.53 -4.11
CA VAL A 29 -58.22 18.77 -4.89
C VAL A 29 -59.71 19.06 -5.05
N LYS A 30 -60.19 20.20 -4.52
CA LYS A 30 -61.61 20.50 -4.34
C LYS A 30 -62.20 21.47 -5.38
N SER A 31 -61.41 22.01 -6.32
CA SER A 31 -61.92 22.93 -7.33
C SER A 31 -61.34 22.74 -8.72
N PRO A 32 -62.07 23.03 -9.82
CA PRO A 32 -61.60 22.94 -11.19
C PRO A 32 -60.35 23.78 -11.49
N CYS A 33 -60.20 24.90 -10.79
CA CYS A 33 -59.07 25.82 -10.97
C CYS A 33 -57.79 25.24 -10.40
N GLU A 34 -57.85 24.52 -9.28
CA GLU A 34 -56.69 23.85 -8.65
C GLU A 34 -56.27 22.64 -9.50
N VAL A 35 -57.18 21.93 -10.13
CA VAL A 35 -56.90 20.82 -11.06
C VAL A 35 -56.12 21.32 -12.27
N ASN A 36 -56.53 22.43 -12.87
CA ASN A 36 -55.85 22.99 -14.03
C ASN A 36 -54.44 23.55 -13.67
N ALA A 37 -54.31 24.21 -12.53
CA ALA A 37 -53.01 24.63 -12.03
C ALA A 37 -52.05 23.44 -11.72
N PHE A 38 -52.59 22.37 -11.17
CA PHE A 38 -51.85 21.13 -10.94
C PHE A 38 -51.36 20.46 -12.25
N TRP A 39 -52.22 20.34 -13.26
CA TRP A 39 -51.86 19.80 -14.55
C TRP A 39 -50.90 20.68 -15.34
N SER A 40 -51.06 22.01 -15.28
CA SER A 40 -50.08 22.91 -15.90
C SER A 40 -48.72 22.86 -15.22
N HIS A 41 -48.69 22.71 -13.92
CA HIS A 41 -47.42 22.54 -13.15
C HIS A 41 -46.77 21.19 -13.42
N LEU A 42 -47.53 20.13 -13.52
CA LEU A 42 -47.02 18.79 -13.94
C LEU A 42 -46.49 18.81 -15.38
N ARG A 43 -47.16 19.51 -16.31
CA ARG A 43 -46.64 19.72 -17.67
C ARG A 43 -45.38 20.56 -17.70
N TYR A 44 -45.28 21.59 -16.86
CA TYR A 44 -44.07 22.40 -16.73
C TYR A 44 -42.91 21.58 -16.19
N ILE A 45 -43.14 20.75 -15.17
CA ILE A 45 -42.13 19.82 -14.65
C ILE A 45 -41.76 18.75 -15.71
N SER A 46 -42.71 18.17 -16.41
CA SER A 46 -42.43 17.18 -17.46
C SER A 46 -41.70 17.76 -18.68
N HIS A 47 -41.85 19.05 -18.97
CA HIS A 47 -41.11 19.73 -20.06
C HIS A 47 -39.72 20.24 -19.64
N ASN A 48 -39.49 20.42 -18.34
CA ASN A 48 -38.20 20.92 -17.81
C ASN A 48 -37.38 19.82 -17.13
N VAL A 49 -37.87 18.59 -16.97
CA VAL A 49 -37.03 17.45 -16.68
C VAL A 49 -36.29 17.14 -17.99
N SER A 50 -35.03 17.54 -18.05
CA SER A 50 -34.13 17.10 -19.13
C SER A 50 -34.31 15.61 -19.28
N GLN A 51 -34.69 15.16 -20.49
CA GLN A 51 -34.77 13.71 -20.83
C GLN A 51 -33.46 13.08 -20.33
N PRO A 52 -33.53 11.96 -19.58
CA PRO A 52 -32.33 11.22 -19.26
C PRO A 52 -31.61 10.97 -20.57
N SER A 53 -30.34 11.28 -20.66
CA SER A 53 -29.54 10.96 -21.83
C SER A 53 -29.72 9.46 -22.08
N GLU A 54 -30.17 9.06 -23.28
CA GLU A 54 -30.28 7.65 -23.69
C GLU A 54 -28.92 6.94 -23.79
N SER A 55 -27.87 7.55 -23.21
CA SER A 55 -26.54 6.96 -23.17
C SER A 55 -26.54 5.78 -22.20
N LEU A 56 -26.24 4.60 -22.72
CA LEU A 56 -25.99 3.42 -21.89
C LEU A 56 -24.93 3.70 -20.83
N PRO A 57 -25.07 3.13 -19.62
CA PRO A 57 -24.05 3.24 -18.59
C PRO A 57 -22.68 2.82 -19.09
N LYS A 58 -21.65 3.59 -18.72
CA LYS A 58 -20.26 3.36 -19.14
C LYS A 58 -19.32 3.49 -17.95
N LEU A 59 -18.43 2.51 -17.79
CA LEU A 59 -17.30 2.53 -16.87
C LEU A 59 -16.03 2.83 -17.68
N SER A 60 -15.30 3.85 -17.28
CA SER A 60 -13.99 4.20 -17.87
C SER A 60 -12.90 4.18 -16.82
N VAL A 61 -11.76 3.60 -17.16
CA VAL A 61 -10.56 3.50 -16.33
C VAL A 61 -9.37 3.98 -17.16
N THR A 62 -8.69 5.01 -16.69
CA THR A 62 -7.59 5.64 -17.44
C THR A 62 -6.38 5.90 -16.54
N PRO A 63 -5.18 5.42 -16.88
CA PRO A 63 -4.91 4.51 -17.98
C PRO A 63 -5.48 3.10 -17.73
N SER A 64 -5.69 2.29 -18.78
CA SER A 64 -6.11 0.89 -18.67
C SER A 64 -4.94 -0.06 -18.35
N SER A 65 -3.72 0.43 -18.40
CA SER A 65 -2.47 -0.24 -18.00
C SER A 65 -1.50 0.81 -17.48
N GLY A 66 -0.80 0.50 -16.39
CA GLY A 66 0.18 1.41 -15.78
C GLY A 66 0.91 0.77 -14.62
N LEU A 67 1.89 1.48 -14.06
CA LEU A 67 2.61 1.01 -12.87
C LEU A 67 1.69 1.00 -11.64
N VAL A 68 1.99 0.12 -10.68
CA VAL A 68 1.20 0.01 -9.45
C VAL A 68 1.25 1.27 -8.58
N ASP A 69 2.27 2.10 -8.73
CA ASP A 69 2.44 3.37 -8.02
C ASP A 69 1.85 4.59 -8.77
N GLU A 70 1.26 4.38 -9.96
CA GLU A 70 0.56 5.42 -10.70
C GLU A 70 -0.92 5.50 -10.29
N LYS A 71 -1.49 6.71 -10.27
CA LYS A 71 -2.92 6.91 -10.03
C LYS A 71 -3.75 6.53 -11.26
N VAL A 72 -4.92 5.98 -10.98
CA VAL A 72 -5.88 5.54 -12.01
C VAL A 72 -7.16 6.37 -11.87
N HIS A 73 -7.62 6.93 -12.96
CA HIS A 73 -8.86 7.69 -13.01
C HIS A 73 -10.03 6.77 -13.37
N ILE A 74 -10.92 6.53 -12.43
CA ILE A 74 -12.12 5.71 -12.58
C ILE A 74 -13.33 6.64 -12.65
N ARG A 75 -14.17 6.47 -13.69
CA ARG A 75 -15.40 7.21 -13.89
C ARG A 75 -16.53 6.28 -14.32
N VAL A 76 -17.73 6.59 -13.85
CA VAL A 76 -18.98 5.98 -14.32
C VAL A 76 -19.86 7.10 -14.87
N SER A 77 -20.53 6.85 -15.98
CA SER A 77 -21.45 7.80 -16.62
C SER A 77 -22.68 7.08 -17.17
N GLY A 78 -23.74 7.82 -17.50
CA GLY A 78 -24.98 7.27 -18.05
C GLY A 78 -25.85 6.58 -16.99
N LEU A 79 -25.61 6.82 -15.69
CA LEU A 79 -26.50 6.42 -14.61
C LEU A 79 -27.71 7.36 -14.53
N GLN A 80 -28.73 6.96 -13.76
CA GLN A 80 -29.80 7.91 -13.42
C GLN A 80 -29.29 8.99 -12.48
N PRO A 81 -29.80 10.22 -12.55
CA PRO A 81 -29.47 11.25 -11.57
C PRO A 81 -29.69 10.77 -10.15
N TYR A 82 -28.65 10.93 -9.30
CA TYR A 82 -28.64 10.52 -7.89
C TYR A 82 -28.80 9.00 -7.65
N GLU A 83 -28.57 8.19 -8.67
CA GLU A 83 -28.55 6.73 -8.53
C GLU A 83 -27.40 6.30 -7.61
N THR A 84 -27.71 5.41 -6.68
CA THR A 84 -26.69 4.79 -5.82
C THR A 84 -26.20 3.50 -6.47
N VAL A 85 -24.88 3.35 -6.55
CA VAL A 85 -24.22 2.15 -7.08
C VAL A 85 -23.10 1.69 -6.17
N LYS A 86 -22.82 0.38 -6.23
CA LYS A 86 -21.63 -0.20 -5.61
C LYS A 86 -20.53 -0.39 -6.67
N LEU A 87 -19.39 0.24 -6.46
CA LEU A 87 -18.17 -0.08 -7.18
C LEU A 87 -17.36 -1.10 -6.39
N SER A 88 -16.81 -2.10 -7.06
CA SER A 88 -15.91 -3.07 -6.46
C SER A 88 -14.65 -3.27 -7.29
N ALA A 89 -13.57 -3.64 -6.60
CA ALA A 89 -12.36 -4.11 -7.25
C ALA A 89 -11.97 -5.48 -6.70
N GLU A 90 -11.42 -6.33 -7.55
CA GLU A 90 -11.04 -7.71 -7.26
C GLU A 90 -9.72 -8.04 -7.94
N LEU A 91 -8.83 -8.71 -7.21
CA LEU A 91 -7.53 -9.17 -7.66
C LEU A 91 -7.28 -10.56 -7.09
N GLU A 92 -6.85 -11.50 -7.91
CA GLU A 92 -6.39 -12.83 -7.46
C GLU A 92 -4.87 -12.93 -7.58
N GLU A 93 -4.22 -13.37 -6.51
CA GLU A 93 -2.81 -13.74 -6.51
C GLU A 93 -2.64 -15.04 -5.70
N ASN A 94 -2.00 -16.05 -6.30
CA ASN A 94 -1.76 -17.37 -5.66
C ASN A 94 -3.04 -18.03 -5.11
N LYS A 95 -4.15 -17.96 -5.81
CA LYS A 95 -5.47 -18.47 -5.42
C LYS A 95 -6.10 -17.76 -4.21
N VAL A 96 -5.53 -16.65 -3.77
CA VAL A 96 -6.10 -15.77 -2.75
C VAL A 96 -6.75 -14.59 -3.44
N VAL A 97 -8.02 -14.37 -3.16
CA VAL A 97 -8.79 -13.24 -3.70
C VAL A 97 -8.72 -12.06 -2.73
N PHE A 98 -8.24 -10.93 -3.24
CA PHE A 98 -8.25 -9.64 -2.58
C PHE A 98 -9.36 -8.79 -3.20
N GLN A 99 -10.21 -8.20 -2.36
CA GLN A 99 -11.36 -7.46 -2.84
C GLN A 99 -11.70 -6.25 -1.97
N SER A 100 -12.28 -5.24 -2.62
CA SER A 100 -12.77 -4.02 -2.00
C SER A 100 -14.06 -3.58 -2.65
N TYR A 101 -14.77 -2.67 -1.98
CA TYR A 101 -15.93 -2.03 -2.55
C TYR A 101 -16.18 -0.66 -1.90
N ALA A 102 -16.95 0.18 -2.59
CA ALA A 102 -17.47 1.41 -2.03
C ALA A 102 -18.82 1.76 -2.68
N MET A 103 -19.67 2.44 -1.91
CA MET A 103 -20.94 2.96 -2.36
C MET A 103 -20.78 4.39 -2.82
N TYR A 104 -21.31 4.70 -3.99
CA TYR A 104 -21.30 6.04 -4.58
C TYR A 104 -22.70 6.46 -4.99
N ILE A 105 -22.94 7.77 -4.99
CA ILE A 105 -24.16 8.39 -5.50
C ILE A 105 -23.77 9.21 -6.73
N ALA A 106 -24.43 8.95 -7.87
CA ALA A 106 -24.23 9.71 -9.08
C ALA A 106 -24.65 11.18 -8.90
N ASP A 107 -24.00 12.07 -9.60
CA ASP A 107 -24.38 13.48 -9.63
C ASP A 107 -25.71 13.70 -10.40
N ARG A 108 -26.14 14.98 -10.52
CA ARG A 108 -27.34 15.36 -11.29
C ARG A 108 -27.30 14.98 -12.78
N ASN A 109 -26.11 14.67 -13.31
CA ASN A 109 -25.90 14.30 -14.71
C ASN A 109 -25.69 12.77 -14.87
N GLY A 110 -25.89 11.98 -13.81
CA GLY A 110 -25.67 10.55 -13.81
C GLY A 110 -24.20 10.14 -13.90
N GLN A 111 -23.30 10.94 -13.31
CA GLN A 111 -21.86 10.71 -13.35
C GLN A 111 -21.29 10.49 -11.96
N ILE A 112 -20.22 9.68 -11.89
CA ILE A 112 -19.37 9.47 -10.73
C ILE A 112 -17.91 9.60 -11.18
N ASP A 113 -17.11 10.39 -10.46
CA ASP A 113 -15.69 10.59 -10.70
C ASP A 113 -14.93 10.38 -9.38
N LEU A 114 -14.20 9.28 -9.23
CA LEU A 114 -13.52 8.92 -7.97
C LEU A 114 -12.46 9.93 -7.52
N PHE A 115 -12.02 10.84 -8.39
CA PHE A 115 -11.11 11.94 -8.02
C PHE A 115 -11.82 13.09 -7.30
N LYS A 116 -13.15 13.15 -7.36
CA LYS A 116 -13.95 14.27 -6.86
C LYS A 116 -15.05 13.84 -5.92
N ASP A 117 -15.66 12.68 -6.17
CA ASP A 117 -16.85 12.23 -5.48
C ASP A 117 -16.45 11.35 -4.28
N ALA A 118 -17.10 11.61 -3.15
CA ALA A 118 -16.86 10.86 -1.93
C ALA A 118 -17.58 9.53 -1.94
N ALA A 119 -16.85 8.45 -1.63
CA ALA A 119 -17.45 7.19 -1.25
C ALA A 119 -18.27 7.39 0.03
N GLN A 120 -19.52 6.93 0.02
CA GLN A 120 -20.45 7.09 1.14
C GLN A 120 -20.19 6.06 2.22
N SER A 121 -19.84 4.85 1.83
CA SER A 121 -19.52 3.72 2.72
C SER A 121 -18.78 2.63 1.94
N GLY A 122 -18.29 1.61 2.65
CA GLY A 122 -17.61 0.47 2.04
C GLY A 122 -16.33 0.10 2.79
N THR A 123 -15.35 -0.42 2.06
CA THR A 123 -14.01 -0.70 2.62
C THR A 123 -13.20 0.57 2.88
N TYR A 124 -13.66 1.70 2.35
CA TYR A 124 -13.20 3.06 2.62
C TYR A 124 -14.36 4.05 2.44
N ALA A 125 -14.14 5.31 2.86
CA ALA A 125 -15.10 6.42 2.71
C ALA A 125 -14.35 7.71 2.37
N GLY A 126 -15.10 8.75 1.90
CA GLY A 126 -14.50 10.02 1.51
C GLY A 126 -13.96 10.04 0.08
N VAL A 127 -13.24 11.12 -0.27
CA VAL A 127 -12.63 11.29 -1.61
C VAL A 127 -11.27 10.60 -1.60
N GLU A 128 -11.23 9.36 -2.05
CA GLU A 128 -10.03 8.52 -2.10
C GLU A 128 -9.92 7.87 -3.50
N PRO A 129 -9.26 8.52 -4.46
CA PRO A 129 -9.20 8.03 -5.85
C PRO A 129 -8.67 6.61 -6.01
N MET A 130 -7.74 6.22 -5.16
CA MET A 130 -7.13 4.88 -5.15
C MET A 130 -7.70 3.96 -4.08
N GLY A 131 -8.81 4.36 -3.45
CA GLY A 131 -9.45 3.63 -2.36
C GLY A 131 -9.78 2.17 -2.70
N LEU A 132 -10.25 1.90 -3.92
CA LEU A 132 -10.53 0.54 -4.39
C LEU A 132 -9.28 -0.36 -4.45
N PHE A 133 -8.06 0.19 -4.51
CA PHE A 133 -6.83 -0.59 -4.56
C PHE A 133 -6.27 -0.82 -3.14
N TRP A 134 -5.98 0.25 -2.39
CA TRP A 134 -5.36 0.12 -1.08
C TRP A 134 -6.29 -0.44 0.01
N SER A 135 -7.61 -0.37 -0.18
CA SER A 135 -8.57 -0.91 0.78
C SER A 135 -8.95 -2.37 0.56
N MET A 136 -8.39 -3.03 -0.45
CA MET A 136 -8.62 -4.47 -0.66
C MET A 136 -8.26 -5.26 0.60
N SER A 137 -9.00 -6.33 0.85
CA SER A 137 -8.75 -7.26 1.93
C SER A 137 -8.92 -8.70 1.45
N ALA A 138 -8.25 -9.60 2.12
CA ALA A 138 -8.31 -11.05 1.94
C ALA A 138 -8.57 -11.71 3.31
N PRO A 139 -8.73 -13.04 3.38
CA PRO A 139 -8.77 -13.74 4.66
C PRO A 139 -7.61 -13.34 5.58
N GLN A 140 -7.86 -13.34 6.89
CA GLN A 140 -6.90 -12.90 7.89
C GLN A 140 -5.54 -13.61 7.75
N GLY A 141 -4.46 -12.86 7.91
CA GLY A 141 -3.09 -13.37 7.79
C GLY A 141 -2.55 -13.42 6.36
N GLN A 142 -3.37 -13.18 5.34
CA GLN A 142 -2.93 -13.15 3.96
C GLN A 142 -2.39 -11.77 3.58
N ARG A 143 -1.18 -11.75 3.00
CA ARG A 143 -0.55 -10.55 2.46
C ARG A 143 -0.43 -10.65 0.95
N LEU A 144 -0.77 -9.56 0.26
CA LEU A 144 -0.59 -9.49 -1.18
C LEU A 144 0.90 -9.34 -1.52
N ILE A 145 1.48 -10.37 -2.12
CA ILE A 145 2.88 -10.36 -2.57
C ILE A 145 2.93 -10.83 -4.02
N LYS A 146 3.39 -9.96 -4.90
CA LYS A 146 3.63 -10.32 -6.31
C LYS A 146 4.87 -11.20 -6.42
N ARG A 147 4.69 -12.44 -6.85
CA ARG A 147 5.81 -13.39 -7.01
C ARG A 147 6.53 -13.23 -8.32
N ASN A 148 5.80 -12.97 -9.40
CA ASN A 148 6.40 -12.70 -10.71
C ASN A 148 6.07 -11.26 -11.12
N VAL A 149 7.04 -10.36 -10.97
CA VAL A 149 6.89 -8.93 -11.26
C VAL A 149 6.85 -8.59 -12.75
N GLU A 150 7.24 -9.52 -13.62
CA GLU A 150 7.18 -9.35 -15.09
C GLU A 150 5.75 -9.47 -15.62
N ILE A 151 4.85 -10.10 -14.86
CA ILE A 151 3.45 -10.28 -15.24
C ILE A 151 2.60 -9.26 -14.47
N PRO A 152 1.83 -8.40 -15.14
CA PRO A 152 0.96 -7.44 -14.46
C PRO A 152 -0.12 -8.14 -13.63
N TRP A 153 -0.60 -7.47 -12.60
CA TRP A 153 -1.88 -7.83 -11.99
C TRP A 153 -3.03 -7.40 -12.90
N LYS A 154 -4.00 -8.26 -13.03
CA LYS A 154 -5.30 -7.93 -13.67
C LYS A 154 -6.32 -7.62 -12.58
N VAL A 155 -6.56 -6.34 -12.34
CA VAL A 155 -7.56 -5.90 -11.39
C VAL A 155 -8.89 -5.77 -12.11
N LYS A 156 -9.89 -6.49 -11.64
CA LYS A 156 -11.26 -6.44 -12.16
C LYS A 156 -12.04 -5.37 -11.41
N ILE A 157 -12.65 -4.44 -12.13
CA ILE A 157 -13.49 -3.38 -11.58
C ILE A 157 -14.92 -3.57 -12.07
N ARG A 158 -15.88 -3.57 -11.14
CA ARG A 158 -17.30 -3.77 -11.44
C ARG A 158 -18.17 -2.68 -10.84
N VAL A 159 -19.27 -2.41 -11.50
CA VAL A 159 -20.35 -1.54 -11.00
C VAL A 159 -21.59 -2.41 -10.83
N PHE A 160 -22.23 -2.33 -9.67
CA PHE A 160 -23.46 -3.03 -9.35
C PHE A 160 -24.56 -2.01 -9.00
N PRO A 161 -25.83 -2.31 -9.28
CA PRO A 161 -26.92 -1.51 -8.74
C PRO A 161 -26.89 -1.61 -7.21
N SER A 162 -27.35 -0.55 -6.54
CA SER A 162 -27.58 -0.63 -5.10
C SER A 162 -28.72 -1.60 -4.83
N LEU A 163 -28.43 -2.65 -4.11
CA LEU A 163 -29.45 -3.47 -3.48
C LEU A 163 -29.76 -2.83 -2.12
N GLU A 164 -31.01 -2.44 -1.88
CA GLU A 164 -31.44 -1.77 -0.65
C GLU A 164 -31.32 -2.63 0.62
N ASP A 165 -30.95 -3.90 0.50
CA ASP A 165 -30.89 -4.84 1.61
C ASP A 165 -29.46 -5.30 1.92
N GLY A 166 -28.91 -4.70 2.96
CA GLY A 166 -27.95 -5.28 3.90
C GLY A 166 -26.57 -5.68 3.45
N PRO A 167 -25.69 -5.96 4.41
CA PRO A 167 -24.28 -6.24 4.16
C PRO A 167 -24.06 -7.69 3.72
N ALA A 168 -24.34 -8.02 2.49
CA ALA A 168 -23.85 -9.27 1.90
C ALA A 168 -22.46 -9.04 1.33
N TYR A 169 -21.48 -9.10 2.20
CA TYR A 169 -20.13 -8.86 1.88
C TYR A 169 -19.38 -10.10 1.73
N LEU A 170 -18.31 -10.17 0.99
CA LEU A 170 -17.24 -11.17 1.01
C LEU A 170 -17.68 -12.63 0.79
N GLY A 171 -18.85 -12.85 0.23
CA GLY A 171 -19.33 -14.19 -0.07
C GLY A 171 -20.60 -14.11 -0.88
N ASN A 172 -20.49 -14.39 -2.18
CA ASN A 172 -21.58 -14.80 -3.06
C ASN A 172 -22.90 -14.04 -2.96
N THR A 173 -22.92 -12.78 -3.35
CA THR A 173 -24.18 -12.20 -3.78
C THR A 173 -24.29 -12.39 -5.29
N PRO A 174 -25.29 -13.12 -5.81
CA PRO A 174 -25.53 -13.26 -7.22
C PRO A 174 -26.23 -12.00 -7.75
N GLY A 175 -25.52 -10.87 -7.78
CA GLY A 175 -25.95 -9.68 -8.50
C GLY A 175 -25.18 -9.63 -9.80
N THR A 176 -25.85 -9.59 -10.93
CA THR A 176 -25.22 -9.31 -12.22
C THR A 176 -24.66 -7.90 -12.16
N SER A 177 -23.37 -7.72 -12.45
CA SER A 177 -22.78 -6.38 -12.56
C SER A 177 -23.41 -5.65 -13.75
N LEU A 178 -23.70 -4.35 -13.57
CA LEU A 178 -24.11 -3.47 -14.66
C LEU A 178 -22.97 -3.29 -15.66
N LEU A 179 -21.75 -3.12 -15.15
CA LEU A 179 -20.56 -2.85 -15.93
C LEU A 179 -19.37 -3.58 -15.32
N GLU A 180 -18.45 -4.02 -16.18
CA GLU A 180 -17.19 -4.63 -15.79
C GLU A 180 -16.07 -4.19 -16.72
N THR A 181 -14.88 -3.99 -16.16
CA THR A 181 -13.65 -3.76 -16.91
C THR A 181 -12.46 -4.33 -16.14
N HIS A 182 -11.30 -4.41 -16.81
CA HIS A 182 -10.04 -4.82 -16.21
C HIS A 182 -9.01 -3.73 -16.40
N ILE A 183 -8.07 -3.64 -15.45
CA ILE A 183 -6.89 -2.81 -15.55
C ILE A 183 -5.64 -3.63 -15.24
N ASP A 184 -4.60 -3.46 -16.04
CA ASP A 184 -3.30 -4.08 -15.82
C ASP A 184 -2.43 -3.17 -14.94
N ARG A 185 -1.95 -3.71 -13.80
CA ARG A 185 -1.09 -3.01 -12.83
C ARG A 185 0.25 -3.70 -12.78
N SER A 186 1.29 -3.02 -13.29
CA SER A 186 2.63 -3.58 -13.47
C SER A 186 3.61 -3.08 -12.41
N TYR A 187 4.56 -3.91 -12.03
CA TYR A 187 5.74 -3.48 -11.27
C TYR A 187 6.90 -3.08 -12.17
N MET A 188 6.87 -3.52 -13.43
CA MET A 188 7.90 -3.20 -14.42
C MET A 188 7.33 -2.37 -15.56
N LYS A 189 8.00 -1.27 -15.87
CA LYS A 189 7.78 -0.50 -17.11
C LYS A 189 8.33 -1.28 -18.31
N SER A 190 7.72 -1.09 -19.47
CA SER A 190 8.27 -1.60 -20.72
C SER A 190 9.72 -1.11 -20.90
N GLY A 191 10.61 -1.99 -21.36
CA GLY A 191 12.03 -1.70 -21.54
C GLY A 191 12.92 -2.01 -20.33
N VAL A 192 12.35 -2.16 -19.11
CA VAL A 192 13.11 -2.65 -17.96
C VAL A 192 13.46 -4.13 -18.16
N ARG A 193 14.72 -4.48 -17.94
CA ARG A 193 15.20 -5.87 -18.04
C ARG A 193 15.37 -6.49 -16.67
N CYS A 194 14.90 -7.73 -16.49
CA CYS A 194 15.10 -8.54 -15.29
C CYS A 194 16.14 -9.63 -15.55
N ILE A 195 17.18 -9.71 -14.72
CA ILE A 195 18.26 -10.71 -14.82
C ILE A 195 18.32 -11.46 -13.51
N PRO A 196 17.84 -12.72 -13.44
CA PRO A 196 17.97 -13.54 -12.25
C PRO A 196 19.43 -13.84 -11.92
N VAL A 197 19.83 -13.67 -10.65
CA VAL A 197 21.14 -14.04 -10.10
C VAL A 197 21.03 -15.38 -9.42
N LYS A 198 21.44 -16.45 -10.14
CA LYS A 198 21.32 -17.86 -9.70
C LYS A 198 22.66 -18.55 -9.50
N GLU A 199 23.74 -17.95 -10.00
CA GLU A 199 25.09 -18.51 -9.93
C GLU A 199 25.97 -17.71 -8.95
N GLY A 200 27.07 -18.32 -8.50
CA GLY A 200 27.97 -17.73 -7.52
C GLY A 200 27.36 -17.62 -6.12
N PRO A 201 27.90 -16.75 -5.26
CA PRO A 201 27.50 -16.65 -3.85
C PRO A 201 26.18 -15.91 -3.60
N PHE A 202 25.73 -15.10 -4.56
CA PHE A 202 24.57 -14.24 -4.38
C PHE A 202 23.30 -14.85 -5.00
N ARG A 203 22.14 -14.44 -4.48
CA ARG A 203 20.81 -14.81 -5.00
C ARG A 203 19.93 -13.56 -5.07
N GLY A 204 19.04 -13.55 -6.06
CA GLY A 204 18.11 -12.45 -6.27
C GLY A 204 17.88 -12.14 -7.73
N SER A 205 17.51 -10.91 -8.03
CA SER A 205 17.28 -10.43 -9.41
C SER A 205 17.78 -9.00 -9.58
N ILE A 206 18.40 -8.75 -10.71
CA ILE A 206 18.84 -7.42 -11.12
C ILE A 206 17.82 -6.86 -12.10
N PHE A 207 17.37 -5.66 -11.84
CA PHE A 207 16.49 -4.90 -12.72
C PHE A 207 17.26 -3.71 -13.30
N ILE A 208 17.31 -3.65 -14.63
CA ILE A 208 18.08 -2.63 -15.36
C ILE A 208 17.09 -1.74 -16.10
N PRO A 209 17.13 -0.40 -15.89
CA PRO A 209 16.31 0.54 -16.65
C PRO A 209 16.54 0.45 -18.17
N GLU A 210 15.58 0.94 -18.93
CA GLU A 210 15.77 1.17 -20.37
C GLU A 210 16.84 2.24 -20.61
N GLY A 211 17.70 2.02 -21.63
CA GLY A 211 18.79 2.92 -22.03
C GLY A 211 20.17 2.30 -21.87
N ASP A 212 21.20 3.13 -22.13
CA ASP A 212 22.58 2.64 -22.26
C ASP A 212 23.34 2.59 -20.92
N GLY A 213 22.90 3.35 -19.90
CA GLY A 213 23.60 3.41 -18.61
C GLY A 213 24.96 4.15 -18.65
N PRO A 214 25.86 4.01 -17.66
CA PRO A 214 25.57 3.38 -16.38
C PRO A 214 24.55 4.18 -15.57
N PHE A 215 23.71 3.46 -14.82
CA PHE A 215 22.63 4.04 -14.02
C PHE A 215 23.04 4.22 -12.55
N PRO A 216 22.48 5.20 -11.82
CA PRO A 216 22.50 5.19 -10.37
C PRO A 216 21.97 3.85 -9.87
N ALA A 217 22.59 3.28 -8.83
CA ALA A 217 22.30 1.91 -8.46
C ALA A 217 21.85 1.74 -7.01
N VAL A 218 20.95 0.80 -6.80
CA VAL A 218 20.36 0.50 -5.49
C VAL A 218 20.41 -1.00 -5.22
N ILE A 219 20.87 -1.39 -4.04
CA ILE A 219 20.62 -2.73 -3.51
C ILE A 219 19.37 -2.65 -2.65
N ASP A 220 18.34 -3.42 -3.04
CA ASP A 220 17.05 -3.50 -2.36
C ASP A 220 16.98 -4.74 -1.50
N MET A 221 16.67 -4.58 -0.20
CA MET A 221 16.58 -5.69 0.76
C MET A 221 15.27 -5.65 1.51
N PHE A 222 14.58 -6.79 1.55
CA PHE A 222 13.33 -6.93 2.29
C PHE A 222 13.57 -7.46 3.72
N GLY A 223 12.49 -7.64 4.51
CA GLY A 223 12.54 -8.14 5.87
C GLY A 223 12.90 -9.63 5.99
N GLY A 224 13.22 -10.06 7.21
CA GLY A 224 13.72 -11.40 7.49
C GLY A 224 12.70 -12.54 7.39
N LEU A 225 11.40 -12.25 7.21
CA LEU A 225 10.36 -13.27 7.12
C LEU A 225 10.01 -13.69 5.67
N VAL A 226 10.66 -13.09 4.69
CA VAL A 226 10.43 -13.38 3.27
C VAL A 226 11.78 -13.55 2.58
N SER A 227 11.91 -14.61 1.79
CA SER A 227 13.18 -14.94 1.14
C SER A 227 13.63 -13.87 0.13
N LEU A 228 12.71 -13.43 -0.74
CA LEU A 228 12.97 -12.43 -1.77
C LEU A 228 11.66 -11.71 -2.11
N VAL A 229 11.70 -10.39 -2.22
CA VAL A 229 10.58 -9.55 -2.68
C VAL A 229 11.12 -8.59 -3.73
N GLU A 230 10.69 -8.76 -4.96
CA GLU A 230 11.23 -8.04 -6.12
C GLU A 230 10.44 -6.79 -6.50
N THR A 231 9.26 -6.60 -5.88
CA THR A 231 8.29 -5.56 -6.25
C THR A 231 8.86 -4.15 -6.21
N ARG A 232 9.57 -3.81 -5.13
CA ARG A 232 10.18 -2.48 -4.96
C ARG A 232 11.37 -2.28 -5.89
N ALA A 233 12.20 -3.31 -6.06
CA ALA A 233 13.34 -3.26 -6.98
C ALA A 233 12.89 -3.05 -8.44
N ALA A 234 11.85 -3.74 -8.89
CA ALA A 234 11.28 -3.59 -10.22
C ALA A 234 10.72 -2.17 -10.46
N LEU A 235 10.04 -1.59 -9.45
CA LEU A 235 9.56 -0.20 -9.51
C LEU A 235 10.71 0.80 -9.52
N LEU A 236 11.74 0.64 -8.69
CA LEU A 236 12.91 1.51 -8.69
C LEU A 236 13.60 1.51 -10.07
N ALA A 237 13.69 0.34 -10.71
CA ALA A 237 14.23 0.26 -12.07
C ALA A 237 13.32 0.97 -13.08
N SER A 238 12.00 0.89 -12.92
CA SER A 238 11.04 1.63 -13.73
C SER A 238 11.15 3.15 -13.57
N HIS A 239 11.78 3.60 -12.47
CA HIS A 239 12.07 5.01 -12.17
C HIS A 239 13.54 5.41 -12.43
N GLY A 240 14.33 4.54 -13.08
CA GLY A 240 15.66 4.88 -13.62
C GLY A 240 16.85 4.46 -12.75
N PHE A 241 16.67 3.59 -11.76
CA PHE A 241 17.76 3.05 -10.93
C PHE A 241 18.08 1.61 -11.36
N ALA A 242 19.34 1.28 -11.66
CA ALA A 242 19.74 -0.12 -11.70
C ALA A 242 19.58 -0.70 -10.29
N THR A 243 18.80 -1.77 -10.15
CA THR A 243 18.41 -2.25 -8.82
C THR A 243 18.70 -3.74 -8.68
N PHE A 244 19.37 -4.11 -7.59
CA PHE A 244 19.58 -5.49 -7.20
C PHE A 244 18.67 -5.84 -6.02
N SER A 245 17.63 -6.62 -6.27
CA SER A 245 16.84 -7.25 -5.21
C SER A 245 17.67 -8.40 -4.62
N LEU A 246 18.35 -8.15 -3.51
CA LEU A 246 19.30 -9.06 -2.89
C LEU A 246 18.59 -10.01 -1.92
N GLY A 247 18.60 -11.31 -2.25
CA GLY A 247 18.25 -12.38 -1.32
C GLY A 247 19.41 -12.68 -0.38
N TYR A 248 19.13 -12.82 0.92
CA TYR A 248 20.17 -13.09 1.91
C TYR A 248 19.81 -14.21 2.90
N MET A 249 18.61 -14.79 2.77
CA MET A 249 18.20 -15.96 3.53
C MET A 249 17.06 -16.73 2.85
N MET A 250 16.88 -18.00 3.24
CA MET A 250 15.78 -18.89 2.84
C MET A 250 15.66 -19.13 1.33
N ILE A 251 16.76 -18.99 0.58
CA ILE A 251 16.86 -19.28 -0.85
C ILE A 251 18.08 -20.17 -1.07
N ASP A 252 17.92 -21.29 -1.74
CA ASP A 252 19.00 -22.22 -2.13
C ASP A 252 19.95 -22.53 -0.97
N HIS A 253 21.23 -22.16 -1.10
CA HIS A 253 22.31 -22.37 -0.10
C HIS A 253 22.39 -21.25 0.94
N LEU A 254 21.58 -20.19 0.84
CA LEU A 254 21.60 -19.07 1.79
C LEU A 254 21.08 -19.51 3.17
N PRO A 255 21.46 -18.78 4.22
CA PRO A 255 21.07 -19.06 5.60
C PRO A 255 19.58 -19.31 5.79
N LYS A 256 19.24 -20.28 6.64
CA LYS A 256 17.85 -20.55 7.05
C LYS A 256 17.49 -19.88 8.37
N HIS A 257 18.48 -19.53 9.17
CA HIS A 257 18.29 -18.90 10.48
C HIS A 257 19.06 -17.56 10.58
N PHE A 258 18.52 -16.61 11.32
CA PHE A 258 19.13 -15.29 11.52
C PHE A 258 20.58 -15.36 12.02
N ALA A 259 20.86 -16.28 12.95
CA ALA A 259 22.21 -16.49 13.50
C ALA A 259 23.26 -16.94 12.46
N GLU A 260 22.84 -17.41 11.30
CA GLU A 260 23.73 -17.84 10.24
C GLU A 260 24.09 -16.70 9.26
N ILE A 261 23.37 -15.57 9.32
CA ILE A 261 23.58 -14.43 8.42
C ILE A 261 24.92 -13.78 8.75
N LYS A 262 25.84 -13.85 7.81
CA LYS A 262 27.16 -13.22 7.89
C LYS A 262 27.09 -11.81 7.30
N LEU A 263 27.50 -10.81 8.06
CA LEU A 263 27.42 -9.41 7.60
C LEU A 263 28.40 -9.10 6.47
N GLN A 264 29.50 -9.86 6.36
CA GLN A 264 30.43 -9.76 5.23
C GLN A 264 29.74 -9.99 3.87
N TYR A 265 28.69 -10.81 3.82
CA TYR A 265 27.90 -11.06 2.62
C TYR A 265 27.38 -9.78 1.95
N PHE A 266 26.99 -8.77 2.75
CA PHE A 266 26.44 -7.51 2.23
C PHE A 266 27.54 -6.59 1.69
N LEU A 267 28.72 -6.61 2.27
CA LEU A 267 29.90 -5.89 1.74
C LEU A 267 30.36 -6.51 0.43
N ASP A 268 30.46 -7.84 0.39
CA ASP A 268 30.83 -8.60 -0.82
C ASP A 268 29.79 -8.39 -1.94
N ALA A 269 28.49 -8.36 -1.60
CA ALA A 269 27.44 -8.09 -2.56
C ALA A 269 27.51 -6.66 -3.13
N PHE A 270 27.79 -5.67 -2.28
CA PHE A 270 28.01 -4.29 -2.71
C PHE A 270 29.20 -4.20 -3.66
N ASP A 271 30.33 -4.81 -3.31
CA ASP A 271 31.54 -4.80 -4.13
C ASP A 271 31.29 -5.46 -5.49
N TRP A 272 30.71 -6.66 -5.50
CA TRP A 272 30.36 -7.37 -6.72
C TRP A 272 29.38 -6.58 -7.61
N TYR A 273 28.35 -5.94 -7.00
CA TYR A 273 27.37 -5.18 -7.76
C TYR A 273 27.97 -3.88 -8.34
N SER A 274 28.91 -3.25 -7.64
CA SER A 274 29.61 -2.04 -8.07
C SER A 274 30.44 -2.24 -9.35
N GLN A 275 30.80 -3.50 -9.67
CA GLN A 275 31.61 -3.87 -10.84
C GLN A 275 30.76 -4.18 -12.07
N GLN A 276 29.42 -4.14 -11.95
CA GLN A 276 28.57 -4.43 -13.10
C GLN A 276 28.58 -3.28 -14.12
N PRO A 277 28.63 -3.55 -15.44
CA PRO A 277 28.86 -2.53 -16.46
C PRO A 277 27.75 -1.49 -16.58
N TYR A 278 26.56 -1.81 -16.11
CA TYR A 278 25.38 -0.91 -16.10
C TYR A 278 25.26 -0.10 -14.81
N VAL A 279 26.17 -0.25 -13.85
CA VAL A 279 26.16 0.43 -12.54
C VAL A 279 27.11 1.62 -12.55
N ALA A 280 26.60 2.79 -12.19
CA ALA A 280 27.42 3.94 -11.83
C ALA A 280 27.97 3.76 -10.41
N ASN A 281 29.16 3.21 -10.29
CA ASN A 281 29.76 2.76 -9.04
C ASN A 281 30.05 3.87 -8.00
N ASP A 282 30.03 5.11 -8.42
CA ASP A 282 30.15 6.31 -7.58
C ASP A 282 28.77 6.83 -7.08
N ARG A 283 27.65 6.23 -7.58
CA ARG A 283 26.26 6.59 -7.27
C ARG A 283 25.45 5.37 -6.82
N MET A 284 25.89 4.76 -5.73
CA MET A 284 25.27 3.53 -5.19
C MET A 284 24.70 3.74 -3.80
N GLY A 285 23.57 3.08 -3.53
CA GLY A 285 22.90 3.13 -2.25
C GLY A 285 22.10 1.86 -1.93
N PHE A 286 21.39 1.94 -0.82
CA PHE A 286 20.52 0.87 -0.33
C PHE A 286 19.10 1.37 -0.10
N VAL A 287 18.14 0.48 -0.33
CA VAL A 287 16.78 0.61 0.17
C VAL A 287 16.44 -0.65 0.97
N GLY A 288 16.02 -0.48 2.20
CA GLY A 288 15.73 -1.63 3.04
C GLY A 288 14.45 -1.47 3.84
N LEU A 289 13.76 -2.59 4.11
CA LEU A 289 12.60 -2.63 4.98
C LEU A 289 12.85 -3.65 6.10
N CYS A 290 12.47 -3.30 7.35
CA CYS A 290 12.61 -4.20 8.49
C CYS A 290 14.08 -4.62 8.72
N LEU A 291 14.37 -5.93 8.76
CA LEU A 291 15.74 -6.45 8.83
C LEU A 291 16.61 -5.94 7.67
N GLY A 292 16.05 -5.88 6.44
CA GLY A 292 16.76 -5.30 5.30
C GLY A 292 17.15 -3.84 5.50
N GLY A 293 16.29 -3.05 6.18
CA GLY A 293 16.61 -1.67 6.60
C GLY A 293 17.74 -1.61 7.61
N CYS A 294 17.70 -2.48 8.63
CA CYS A 294 18.78 -2.63 9.62
C CYS A 294 20.12 -2.95 8.93
N LEU A 295 20.14 -3.93 8.04
CA LEU A 295 21.33 -4.37 7.31
C LEU A 295 21.85 -3.29 6.33
N SER A 296 20.95 -2.50 5.71
CA SER A 296 21.33 -1.35 4.90
C SER A 296 22.07 -0.28 5.69
N VAL A 297 21.56 0.04 6.88
CA VAL A 297 22.20 0.99 7.82
C VAL A 297 23.53 0.44 8.31
N TRP A 298 23.61 -0.86 8.64
CA TRP A 298 24.86 -1.51 9.04
C TRP A 298 25.90 -1.45 7.92
N THR A 299 25.50 -1.77 6.69
CA THR A 299 26.42 -1.74 5.54
C THR A 299 26.97 -0.33 5.32
N ALA A 300 26.14 0.71 5.39
CA ALA A 300 26.60 2.10 5.26
C ALA A 300 27.53 2.54 6.39
N ALA A 301 27.45 1.93 7.58
CA ALA A 301 28.39 2.17 8.66
C ALA A 301 29.79 1.53 8.41
N HIS A 302 29.88 0.55 7.50
CA HIS A 302 31.11 -0.22 7.25
C HIS A 302 31.65 -0.09 5.81
N GLU A 303 30.87 0.46 4.88
CA GLU A 303 31.24 0.65 3.48
C GLU A 303 31.20 2.13 3.10
N PRO A 304 32.35 2.82 3.05
CA PRO A 304 32.42 4.27 2.78
C PRO A 304 31.92 4.70 1.38
N ARG A 305 31.82 3.77 0.45
CA ARG A 305 31.34 4.05 -0.92
C ARG A 305 29.82 4.20 -1.00
N VAL A 306 29.08 3.82 0.03
CA VAL A 306 27.61 3.97 0.10
C VAL A 306 27.26 5.46 0.14
N LYS A 307 26.49 5.94 -0.84
CA LYS A 307 26.06 7.34 -0.97
C LYS A 307 24.71 7.64 -0.35
N ALA A 308 23.80 6.69 -0.39
CA ALA A 308 22.43 6.87 0.07
C ALA A 308 21.88 5.61 0.75
N VAL A 309 21.08 5.80 1.79
CA VAL A 309 20.28 4.74 2.44
C VAL A 309 18.87 5.21 2.62
N VAL A 310 17.89 4.41 2.21
CA VAL A 310 16.49 4.57 2.58
C VAL A 310 16.10 3.41 3.49
N ASN A 311 15.73 3.74 4.72
CA ASN A 311 15.39 2.77 5.76
C ASN A 311 13.88 2.85 6.09
N PHE A 312 13.12 1.82 5.72
CA PHE A 312 11.73 1.65 6.10
C PHE A 312 11.64 0.74 7.34
N ASN A 313 11.31 1.28 8.49
CA ASN A 313 11.08 0.54 9.75
C ASN A 313 12.21 -0.41 10.20
N GLY A 314 13.41 -0.27 9.64
CA GLY A 314 14.57 -0.99 10.13
C GLY A 314 15.13 -0.31 11.37
N ILE A 315 15.56 -1.09 12.36
CA ILE A 315 16.13 -0.57 13.61
C ILE A 315 17.68 -0.54 13.53
N PRO A 316 18.31 0.62 13.72
CA PRO A 316 19.77 0.77 13.66
C PRO A 316 20.46 0.28 14.94
N ASN A 317 20.15 -0.95 15.38
CA ASN A 317 20.63 -1.54 16.63
C ASN A 317 21.88 -2.40 16.40
N GLU A 318 23.03 -1.93 16.85
CA GLU A 318 24.29 -2.69 16.83
C GLU A 318 24.29 -3.84 17.86
N GLY A 319 23.46 -3.74 18.91
CA GLY A 319 23.43 -4.71 20.00
C GLY A 319 22.96 -6.11 19.60
N ILE A 320 22.29 -6.25 18.44
CA ILE A 320 21.89 -7.57 17.89
C ILE A 320 23.02 -8.23 17.08
N ILE A 321 24.20 -7.63 17.00
CA ILE A 321 25.30 -8.09 16.16
C ILE A 321 26.47 -8.52 17.04
N GLN A 322 26.95 -9.77 16.89
CA GLN A 322 28.15 -10.29 17.51
C GLN A 322 29.01 -11.05 16.49
N ASN A 323 30.32 -10.81 16.55
CA ASN A 323 31.30 -11.52 15.70
C ASN A 323 30.93 -11.50 14.19
N GLY A 324 30.42 -10.38 13.70
CA GLY A 324 30.02 -10.21 12.30
C GLY A 324 28.80 -11.01 11.87
N LYS A 325 27.91 -11.38 12.81
CA LYS A 325 26.64 -12.10 12.57
C LYS A 325 25.53 -11.50 13.42
N ILE A 326 24.30 -11.76 13.00
CA ILE A 326 23.13 -11.50 13.85
C ILE A 326 23.11 -12.53 14.99
N ASP A 327 22.99 -12.06 16.22
CA ASP A 327 22.88 -12.92 17.40
C ASP A 327 21.47 -12.84 18.02
N PRO A 328 20.64 -13.86 17.82
CA PRO A 328 19.30 -13.93 18.40
C PRO A 328 19.28 -14.01 19.93
N LYS A 329 20.43 -14.27 20.57
CA LYS A 329 20.61 -14.34 22.03
C LYS A 329 21.27 -13.09 22.62
N SER A 330 21.39 -12.05 21.80
CA SER A 330 22.03 -10.80 22.22
C SER A 330 21.26 -10.11 23.36
N ASN A 331 21.97 -9.33 24.16
CA ASN A 331 21.36 -8.51 25.22
C ASN A 331 20.40 -7.41 24.69
N GLY A 332 20.40 -7.17 23.38
CA GLY A 332 19.47 -6.25 22.69
C GLY A 332 18.06 -6.80 22.51
N LEU A 333 17.85 -8.06 22.85
CA LEU A 333 16.56 -8.74 22.70
C LEU A 333 16.03 -9.22 24.06
N ARG A 334 14.74 -9.02 24.28
CA ARG A 334 13.97 -9.49 25.45
C ARG A 334 12.78 -10.34 24.98
N PRO A 335 13.01 -11.60 24.61
CA PRO A 335 11.94 -12.49 24.11
C PRO A 335 10.81 -12.69 25.12
N ASP A 336 11.08 -12.51 26.40
CA ASP A 336 10.09 -12.55 27.49
C ASP A 336 9.04 -11.42 27.41
N LEU A 337 9.32 -10.35 26.64
CA LEU A 337 8.40 -9.25 26.39
C LEU A 337 7.53 -9.44 25.14
N ILE A 338 7.66 -10.58 24.44
CA ILE A 338 6.72 -10.97 23.38
C ILE A 338 5.42 -11.41 24.03
N TYR A 339 4.29 -10.81 23.62
CA TYR A 339 2.97 -11.13 24.19
C TYR A 339 1.94 -11.38 23.12
N VAL A 340 0.81 -11.98 23.52
CA VAL A 340 -0.33 -12.33 22.66
C VAL A 340 -1.50 -11.43 22.97
N THR A 341 -2.10 -10.89 21.92
CA THR A 341 -3.42 -10.24 21.93
C THR A 341 -4.47 -11.17 21.32
N GLU A 342 -5.73 -10.77 21.29
CA GLU A 342 -6.79 -11.49 20.58
C GLU A 342 -6.52 -11.58 19.08
N GLU A 343 -5.81 -10.58 18.48
CA GLU A 343 -5.51 -10.52 17.06
C GLU A 343 -4.24 -11.32 16.68
N GLY A 344 -3.29 -11.50 17.60
CA GLY A 344 -2.03 -12.20 17.35
C GLY A 344 -0.91 -11.82 18.31
N ILE A 345 0.33 -12.13 17.94
CA ILE A 345 1.54 -11.82 18.71
C ILE A 345 2.09 -10.43 18.36
N VAL A 346 2.55 -9.73 19.40
CA VAL A 346 3.25 -8.45 19.31
C VAL A 346 4.70 -8.66 19.73
N MET A 347 5.64 -8.27 18.86
CA MET A 347 7.09 -8.42 19.10
C MET A 347 7.81 -7.10 19.38
N ARG A 348 7.21 -5.95 19.12
CA ARG A 348 7.84 -4.64 19.24
C ARG A 348 8.65 -4.47 20.53
N ASP A 349 8.05 -4.87 21.65
CA ASP A 349 8.63 -4.62 22.98
C ASP A 349 9.80 -5.56 23.32
N CYS A 350 10.07 -6.58 22.49
CA CYS A 350 11.26 -7.41 22.64
C CYS A 350 12.55 -6.69 22.21
N PHE A 351 12.46 -5.61 21.44
CA PHE A 351 13.59 -4.80 21.00
C PHE A 351 13.80 -3.63 21.98
N GLN A 352 14.81 -3.73 22.83
CA GLN A 352 15.06 -2.74 23.87
C GLN A 352 16.12 -1.71 23.47
N VAL A 353 15.81 -0.42 23.58
CA VAL A 353 16.74 0.67 23.23
C VAL A 353 17.79 0.89 24.33
N ALA A 354 17.39 0.72 25.59
CA ALA A 354 18.27 0.97 26.73
C ALA A 354 19.51 0.07 26.72
N GLY A 355 20.68 0.69 26.84
CA GLY A 355 21.96 -0.02 26.86
C GLY A 355 22.49 -0.50 25.51
N ASN A 356 21.73 -0.30 24.42
CA ASN A 356 22.14 -0.72 23.08
C ASN A 356 22.85 0.40 22.33
N LYS A 357 23.86 0.02 21.54
CA LYS A 357 24.60 0.93 20.67
C LYS A 357 23.80 1.16 19.38
N ILE A 358 23.85 2.39 18.90
CA ILE A 358 23.28 2.79 17.61
C ILE A 358 24.36 2.70 16.53
N MET A 359 24.03 2.10 15.39
CA MET A 359 24.93 1.98 14.24
C MET A 359 25.27 3.37 13.68
N PRO A 360 26.54 3.77 13.57
CA PRO A 360 26.93 5.12 13.15
C PRO A 360 27.01 5.27 11.62
N ALA A 361 25.95 4.95 10.91
CA ALA A 361 25.92 4.97 9.43
C ALA A 361 26.21 6.34 8.80
N TRP A 362 26.12 7.41 9.60
CA TRP A 362 26.47 8.77 9.17
C TRP A 362 27.96 9.02 9.02
N GLN A 363 28.84 8.18 9.63
CA GLN A 363 30.28 8.46 9.80
C GLN A 363 31.05 8.63 8.47
N HIS A 364 30.58 7.99 7.39
CA HIS A 364 31.19 8.07 6.07
C HIS A 364 30.50 9.10 5.14
N GLY A 365 29.55 9.88 5.67
CA GLY A 365 28.89 10.96 4.92
C GLY A 365 27.76 10.51 4.02
N ALA A 366 27.31 9.27 4.13
CA ALA A 366 26.11 8.81 3.41
C ALA A 366 24.90 9.70 3.75
N LYS A 367 24.06 9.96 2.76
CA LYS A 367 22.74 10.55 2.99
C LYS A 367 21.76 9.46 3.44
N ILE A 368 20.93 9.73 4.42
CA ILE A 368 20.07 8.72 5.04
C ILE A 368 18.65 9.27 5.14
N LEU A 369 17.69 8.54 4.57
CA LEU A 369 16.27 8.77 4.75
C LEU A 369 15.71 7.65 5.64
N ILE A 370 15.11 8.03 6.76
CA ILE A 370 14.49 7.12 7.72
C ILE A 370 12.98 7.35 7.65
N LEU A 371 12.22 6.28 7.40
CA LEU A 371 10.76 6.28 7.32
C LEU A 371 10.23 5.32 8.40
N THR A 372 9.55 5.86 9.41
CA THR A 372 9.11 5.08 10.58
C THR A 372 7.62 5.08 10.77
N ALA A 373 7.09 3.93 11.16
CA ALA A 373 5.68 3.69 11.48
C ALA A 373 5.42 3.79 12.98
N GLY A 374 4.43 4.59 13.38
CA GLY A 374 4.10 4.80 14.81
C GLY A 374 3.31 3.65 15.43
N ASP A 375 2.52 2.93 14.63
CA ASP A 375 1.80 1.72 15.05
C ASP A 375 2.49 0.43 14.56
N ASP A 376 3.82 0.43 14.51
CA ASP A 376 4.60 -0.77 14.24
C ASP A 376 4.56 -1.72 15.44
N LEU A 377 3.98 -2.91 15.25
CA LEU A 377 3.86 -3.94 16.30
C LEU A 377 4.95 -5.02 16.20
N MET A 378 5.83 -4.92 15.18
CA MET A 378 6.94 -5.87 14.97
C MET A 378 8.25 -5.37 15.53
N THR A 379 8.58 -4.09 15.35
CA THR A 379 9.89 -3.50 15.73
C THR A 379 9.72 -2.19 16.46
N ASN A 380 10.61 -1.95 17.43
CA ASN A 380 10.58 -0.73 18.23
C ASN A 380 11.25 0.44 17.48
N GLN A 381 10.44 1.37 17.02
CA GLN A 381 10.90 2.52 16.24
C GLN A 381 11.63 3.59 17.07
N GLU A 382 11.66 3.50 18.40
CA GLU A 382 12.46 4.39 19.27
C GLU A 382 13.95 4.37 18.94
N PHE A 383 14.47 3.25 18.39
CA PHE A 383 15.83 3.18 17.88
C PHE A 383 16.12 4.25 16.82
N ASN A 384 15.17 4.57 15.97
CA ASN A 384 15.33 5.58 14.92
C ASN A 384 15.29 7.01 15.49
N PHE A 385 14.50 7.25 16.52
CA PHE A 385 14.57 8.53 17.26
C PHE A 385 15.90 8.66 17.99
N LYS A 386 16.38 7.59 18.63
CA LYS A 386 17.70 7.57 19.26
C LYS A 386 18.84 7.77 18.26
N PHE A 387 18.72 7.21 17.05
CA PHE A 387 19.66 7.46 15.96
C PHE A 387 19.78 8.96 15.65
N MET A 388 18.65 9.67 15.55
CA MET A 388 18.64 11.13 15.34
C MET A 388 19.24 11.90 16.52
N GLU A 389 18.97 11.46 17.74
CA GLU A 389 19.49 12.10 18.98
C GLU A 389 21.00 12.00 19.07
N VAL A 390 21.58 10.80 18.88
CA VAL A 390 23.02 10.56 19.06
C VAL A 390 23.86 10.95 17.85
N CYS A 391 23.23 11.23 16.70
CA CYS A 391 23.95 11.68 15.50
C CYS A 391 24.61 13.03 15.76
N PRO A 392 25.94 13.16 15.55
CA PRO A 392 26.64 14.44 15.70
C PRO A 392 26.09 15.51 14.74
N ASP A 393 25.99 16.76 15.18
CA ASP A 393 25.36 17.86 14.44
C ASP A 393 25.93 18.07 13.03
N LYS A 394 27.23 17.86 12.86
CA LYS A 394 27.92 17.97 11.57
C LYS A 394 27.35 17.03 10.49
N TYR A 395 26.71 15.92 10.88
CA TYR A 395 26.14 14.93 9.98
C TYR A 395 24.59 15.04 9.84
N LYS A 396 23.92 15.72 10.77
CA LYS A 396 22.44 15.82 10.79
C LYS A 396 21.85 16.35 9.47
N ARG A 397 22.57 17.24 8.77
CA ARG A 397 22.16 17.75 7.44
C ARG A 397 22.01 16.69 6.35
N ASN A 398 22.63 15.52 6.55
CA ASN A 398 22.57 14.39 5.62
C ASN A 398 21.46 13.39 5.98
N ILE A 399 20.70 13.63 7.05
CA ILE A 399 19.69 12.69 7.55
C ILE A 399 18.33 13.36 7.51
N GLU A 400 17.38 12.67 6.90
CA GLU A 400 15.97 13.02 6.91
C GLU A 400 15.20 11.91 7.66
N HIS A 401 14.32 12.30 8.58
CA HIS A 401 13.46 11.37 9.29
C HIS A 401 11.98 11.77 9.12
N VAL A 402 11.17 10.87 8.65
CA VAL A 402 9.72 11.03 8.54
C VAL A 402 9.04 9.95 9.37
N HIS A 403 8.17 10.39 10.28
CA HIS A 403 7.39 9.51 11.13
C HIS A 403 5.92 9.54 10.74
N PHE A 404 5.32 8.34 10.61
CA PHE A 404 3.91 8.14 10.26
C PHE A 404 3.14 7.53 11.45
N PRO A 405 2.48 8.34 12.30
CA PRO A 405 1.93 7.88 13.57
C PRO A 405 0.97 6.69 13.49
N GLY A 406 0.13 6.64 12.46
CA GLY A 406 -0.87 5.56 12.28
C GLY A 406 -0.47 4.46 11.29
N ALA A 407 0.77 4.48 10.79
CA ALA A 407 1.24 3.43 9.88
C ALA A 407 1.71 2.19 10.66
N GLY A 408 1.57 1.02 10.04
CA GLY A 408 2.14 -0.25 10.51
C GLY A 408 3.46 -0.59 9.81
N HIS A 409 3.97 -1.78 10.12
CA HIS A 409 5.33 -2.21 9.76
C HIS A 409 5.63 -2.22 8.26
N PHE A 410 4.70 -2.67 7.40
CA PHE A 410 4.96 -2.85 5.97
C PHE A 410 4.61 -1.61 5.14
N ILE A 411 5.40 -0.53 5.26
CA ILE A 411 5.29 0.62 4.35
C ILE A 411 5.87 0.20 2.99
N GLU A 412 5.04 -0.42 2.17
CA GLU A 412 5.34 -0.88 0.81
C GLU A 412 5.06 0.22 -0.22
N PRO A 413 5.37 0.01 -1.52
CA PRO A 413 4.94 0.92 -2.57
C PRO A 413 3.43 1.21 -2.50
N PRO A 414 2.97 2.40 -2.95
CA PRO A 414 1.61 2.87 -2.73
C PRO A 414 0.56 1.98 -3.38
N TYR A 415 -0.66 2.11 -2.87
CA TYR A 415 -1.87 1.41 -3.31
C TYR A 415 -1.81 -0.12 -3.11
N THR A 416 -0.84 -0.60 -2.35
CA THR A 416 -0.80 -1.99 -1.89
C THR A 416 -1.76 -2.17 -0.71
N PRO A 417 -2.56 -3.25 -0.66
CA PRO A 417 -3.46 -3.53 0.45
C PRO A 417 -2.76 -3.61 1.79
N HIS A 418 -3.34 -2.99 2.80
CA HIS A 418 -2.82 -3.01 4.17
C HIS A 418 -2.82 -4.43 4.75
N CYS A 419 -1.68 -4.85 5.30
CA CYS A 419 -1.50 -6.10 6.02
C CYS A 419 -1.29 -5.82 7.52
N ARG A 420 -2.37 -5.87 8.34
CA ARG A 420 -2.31 -5.63 9.78
C ARG A 420 -1.70 -6.79 10.55
N ALA A 421 -1.87 -8.01 10.06
CA ALA A 421 -1.31 -9.23 10.64
C ALA A 421 -0.96 -10.22 9.54
N VAL A 422 0.07 -11.04 9.74
CA VAL A 422 0.57 -11.98 8.74
C VAL A 422 0.76 -13.37 9.34
N ASP A 423 0.38 -14.41 8.57
CA ASP A 423 0.70 -15.80 8.91
C ASP A 423 2.17 -16.06 8.60
N THR A 424 2.92 -16.41 9.62
CA THR A 424 4.36 -16.63 9.55
C THR A 424 4.79 -17.94 10.22
N LYS A 425 3.86 -18.84 10.48
CA LYS A 425 4.11 -20.09 11.25
C LYS A 425 5.33 -20.87 10.75
N ASP A 426 5.53 -20.95 9.44
CA ASP A 426 6.64 -21.69 8.84
C ASP A 426 7.96 -20.90 8.87
N ARG A 427 7.96 -19.63 9.33
CA ARG A 427 9.10 -18.72 9.27
C ARG A 427 9.54 -18.17 10.63
N LEU A 428 8.64 -18.07 11.60
CA LEU A 428 8.99 -17.64 12.96
C LEU A 428 10.14 -18.43 13.58
N PRO A 429 10.25 -19.76 13.37
CA PRO A 429 11.39 -20.53 13.88
C PRO A 429 12.75 -20.04 13.42
N SER A 430 12.84 -19.44 12.22
CA SER A 430 14.10 -18.93 11.68
C SER A 430 14.68 -17.75 12.45
N MET A 431 13.88 -17.05 13.24
CA MET A 431 14.32 -15.92 14.06
C MET A 431 15.18 -16.36 15.24
N GLY A 432 14.94 -17.57 15.79
CA GLY A 432 15.72 -18.16 16.87
C GLY A 432 15.48 -17.58 18.26
N PHE A 433 14.62 -16.56 18.40
CA PHE A 433 14.26 -15.95 19.69
C PHE A 433 12.75 -15.98 19.98
N VAL A 434 11.93 -16.39 19.02
CA VAL A 434 10.49 -16.54 19.20
C VAL A 434 10.20 -17.92 19.76
N ALA A 435 9.48 -18.00 20.89
CA ALA A 435 9.16 -19.28 21.54
C ALA A 435 8.15 -20.09 20.71
N ASP A 436 8.30 -21.43 20.72
CA ASP A 436 7.49 -22.39 19.97
C ASP A 436 5.97 -22.22 20.20
N LYS A 437 5.58 -21.84 21.42
CA LYS A 437 4.18 -21.60 21.79
C LYS A 437 3.48 -20.50 20.97
N PHE A 438 4.23 -19.72 20.18
CA PHE A 438 3.71 -18.64 19.34
C PHE A 438 3.61 -19.00 17.85
N TRP A 439 4.16 -20.15 17.43
CA TRP A 439 4.31 -20.45 16.01
C TRP A 439 2.99 -20.67 15.26
N ASP A 440 1.90 -20.94 15.97
CA ASP A 440 0.54 -21.08 15.42
C ASP A 440 -0.24 -19.75 15.37
N LYS A 441 0.37 -18.64 15.81
CA LYS A 441 -0.28 -17.33 15.90
C LYS A 441 0.07 -16.44 14.72
N LEU A 442 -0.83 -15.51 14.41
CA LEU A 442 -0.52 -14.43 13.48
C LEU A 442 0.48 -13.47 14.11
N LEU A 443 1.38 -12.95 13.29
CA LEU A 443 2.30 -11.89 13.69
C LEU A 443 1.68 -10.54 13.37
N MET A 444 1.53 -9.70 14.39
CA MET A 444 0.94 -8.38 14.25
C MET A 444 1.93 -7.40 13.60
N CYS A 445 1.48 -6.75 12.53
CA CYS A 445 2.23 -5.72 11.81
C CYS A 445 1.75 -4.31 12.17
N GLY A 446 0.56 -4.19 12.73
CA GLY A 446 -0.06 -2.92 13.12
C GLY A 446 -0.57 -2.09 11.94
N GLY A 447 -0.88 -0.83 12.22
CA GLY A 447 -1.32 0.18 11.27
C GLY A 447 -2.84 0.35 11.18
N GLU A 448 -3.23 1.60 11.04
CA GLU A 448 -4.59 2.00 10.69
C GLU A 448 -4.68 2.12 9.17
N ARG A 449 -5.68 1.51 8.55
CA ARG A 449 -5.77 1.31 7.09
C ARG A 449 -5.57 2.59 6.28
N VAL A 450 -6.26 3.68 6.62
CA VAL A 450 -6.19 4.95 5.87
C VAL A 450 -4.84 5.63 6.08
N GLN A 451 -4.37 5.71 7.34
CA GLN A 451 -3.08 6.32 7.67
C GLN A 451 -1.94 5.54 7.06
N HIS A 452 -2.04 4.20 7.04
CA HIS A 452 -1.05 3.34 6.41
C HIS A 452 -0.98 3.56 4.89
N ALA A 453 -2.12 3.64 4.20
CA ALA A 453 -2.17 3.92 2.76
C ALA A 453 -1.54 5.28 2.41
N LYS A 454 -1.79 6.31 3.23
CA LYS A 454 -1.16 7.64 3.07
C LYS A 454 0.34 7.59 3.34
N ALA A 455 0.77 6.79 4.31
CA ALA A 455 2.20 6.58 4.58
C ALA A 455 2.91 5.87 3.42
N GLN A 456 2.27 4.90 2.79
CA GLN A 456 2.78 4.26 1.58
C GLN A 456 2.96 5.27 0.43
N GLU A 457 1.91 6.07 0.13
CA GLU A 457 1.95 7.05 -0.96
C GLU A 457 3.02 8.12 -0.71
N PHE A 458 3.02 8.75 0.45
CA PHE A 458 3.99 9.79 0.78
C PHE A 458 5.41 9.23 0.92
N GLY A 459 5.56 8.09 1.60
CA GLY A 459 6.85 7.44 1.83
C GLY A 459 7.53 7.02 0.52
N TRP A 460 6.75 6.52 -0.45
CA TRP A 460 7.26 6.15 -1.76
C TRP A 460 7.74 7.35 -2.57
N ILE A 461 6.92 8.40 -2.66
CA ILE A 461 7.31 9.66 -3.32
C ILE A 461 8.59 10.20 -2.69
N LYS A 462 8.65 10.24 -1.35
CA LYS A 462 9.81 10.72 -0.61
C LYS A 462 11.06 9.88 -0.86
N CYS A 463 10.91 8.55 -0.95
CA CYS A 463 12.00 7.62 -1.29
C CYS A 463 12.57 7.93 -2.68
N LEU A 464 11.71 8.03 -3.71
CA LEU A 464 12.13 8.32 -5.08
C LEU A 464 12.82 9.68 -5.19
N ASP A 465 12.26 10.73 -4.59
CA ASP A 465 12.83 12.07 -4.60
C ASP A 465 14.17 12.13 -3.87
N PHE A 466 14.29 11.42 -2.74
CA PHE A 466 15.53 11.33 -1.99
C PHE A 466 16.61 10.62 -2.79
N LEU A 467 16.32 9.48 -3.39
CA LEU A 467 17.28 8.73 -4.22
C LEU A 467 17.74 9.56 -5.43
N LYS A 468 16.82 10.21 -6.16
CA LYS A 468 17.17 11.09 -7.31
C LYS A 468 18.09 12.25 -6.94
N LYS A 469 17.98 12.76 -5.70
CA LYS A 469 18.84 13.85 -5.19
C LYS A 469 20.16 13.37 -4.62
N SER A 470 20.25 12.08 -4.28
CA SER A 470 21.37 11.54 -3.52
C SER A 470 22.29 10.66 -4.33
N LEU A 471 21.79 10.09 -5.40
CA LEU A 471 22.47 9.25 -6.39
C LEU A 471 22.45 9.89 -7.78
#